data_1d0c9a3d580da2e357d76a7bc8fe571a
#
_entry.id   1d0c9a3d580da2e357d76a7bc8fe571a
#
_cell.length_a   1.000
_cell.length_b   1.000
_cell.length_c   1.000
_cell.angle_alpha   90.00
_cell.angle_beta   90.00
_cell.angle_gamma   90.00
#
_symmetry.space_group_name_H-M   'P 1'
#
loop_
_entity.id
_entity.type
_entity.pdbx_description
1 polymer ?
#
loop_
_entity_poly.entity_id
_entity_poly.type
_entity_poly.pdbx_seq_one_letter_code
_entity_poly.pdbx_strand_id
1 'polypeptide(L)'
;MHDHYEIIDRVKALTGEAMCERVIEAVGKQWPLDLAGELVAFGGRLVIAGYHQDGPRQVSMQMWNWKGIDVANAHERDPAVQMRGLREAIEWVADGRLDPTPLYSHLYPLERLGEALNATRDNPQGFVKALVMLS
;
A
#
# COMPACT_ATOMS: atom_id res chain seq x y z
N MET A 1 13.15 -8.09 -9.96
CA MET A 1 12.55 -8.12 -8.61
C MET A 1 13.71 -7.91 -7.66
N HIS A 2 13.71 -6.83 -6.86
CA HIS A 2 14.78 -6.61 -5.88
C HIS A 2 14.69 -7.68 -4.78
N ASP A 3 15.85 -8.15 -4.33
CA ASP A 3 15.93 -9.08 -3.22
C ASP A 3 15.55 -8.37 -1.92
N HIS A 4 14.94 -9.08 -0.97
CA HIS A 4 14.64 -8.60 0.38
C HIS A 4 15.86 -7.93 1.02
N TYR A 5 17.01 -8.57 0.93
CA TYR A 5 18.25 -8.09 1.54
C TYR A 5 18.73 -6.78 0.93
N GLU A 6 18.64 -6.62 -0.39
CA GLU A 6 19.00 -5.36 -1.05
C GLU A 6 18.15 -4.19 -0.57
N ILE A 7 16.83 -4.42 -0.37
CA ILE A 7 15.91 -3.40 0.12
C ILE A 7 16.23 -3.04 1.58
N ILE A 8 16.44 -4.04 2.43
CA ILE A 8 16.79 -3.84 3.85
C ILE A 8 18.09 -3.06 3.96
N ASP A 9 19.13 -3.45 3.22
CA ASP A 9 20.43 -2.77 3.25
C ASP A 9 20.33 -1.33 2.74
N ARG A 10 19.50 -1.09 1.72
CA ARG A 10 19.24 0.27 1.23
C ARG A 10 18.54 1.13 2.28
N VAL A 11 17.56 0.59 2.98
CA VAL A 11 16.86 1.32 4.06
C VAL A 11 17.79 1.58 5.23
N LYS A 12 18.60 0.62 5.64
CA LYS A 12 19.65 0.81 6.66
C LYS A 12 20.56 1.97 6.30
N ALA A 13 21.09 1.97 5.07
CA ALA A 13 21.98 3.04 4.61
C ALA A 13 21.30 4.42 4.63
N LEU A 14 20.00 4.49 4.29
CA LEU A 14 19.24 5.74 4.28
C LEU A 14 18.88 6.25 5.68
N THR A 15 18.74 5.34 6.64
CA THR A 15 18.29 5.65 8.02
C THR A 15 19.42 5.63 9.05
N GLY A 16 20.68 5.45 8.63
CA GLY A 16 21.81 5.30 9.55
C GLY A 16 21.64 4.12 10.50
N GLU A 17 21.21 2.96 10.00
CA GLU A 17 20.93 1.71 10.73
C GLU A 17 19.69 1.76 11.66
N ALA A 18 19.01 2.91 11.79
CA ALA A 18 17.88 3.07 12.73
C ALA A 18 16.61 2.34 12.26
N MET A 19 16.50 2.02 10.96
CA MET A 19 15.30 1.51 10.31
C MET A 19 14.13 2.53 10.34
N CYS A 20 12.91 2.09 10.05
CA CYS A 20 11.76 2.99 9.92
C CYS A 20 10.91 2.99 11.19
N GLU A 21 10.65 4.15 11.77
CA GLU A 21 9.75 4.28 12.94
C GLU A 21 8.32 3.84 12.58
N ARG A 22 7.91 4.04 11.32
CA ARG A 22 6.59 3.66 10.80
C ARG A 22 6.73 3.03 9.43
N VAL A 23 6.09 1.86 9.26
CA VAL A 23 6.04 1.14 7.99
C VAL A 23 4.58 0.87 7.68
N ILE A 24 4.17 1.07 6.42
CA ILE A 24 2.83 0.77 5.93
C ILE A 24 2.94 -0.37 4.92
N GLU A 25 2.35 -1.51 5.23
CA GLU A 25 2.14 -2.61 4.29
C GLU A 25 0.81 -2.38 3.57
N ALA A 26 0.84 -2.18 2.25
CA ALA A 26 -0.34 -1.81 1.45
C ALA A 26 -0.57 -2.75 0.24
N VAL A 27 0.04 -3.93 0.22
CA VAL A 27 -0.05 -4.89 -0.89
C VAL A 27 -0.95 -6.08 -0.54
N GLY A 28 -0.90 -6.55 0.72
CA GLY A 28 -1.71 -7.68 1.18
C GLY A 28 -1.17 -9.06 0.78
N LYS A 29 0.15 -9.21 0.65
CA LYS A 29 0.82 -10.47 0.32
C LYS A 29 1.86 -10.85 1.36
N GLN A 30 2.25 -12.16 1.39
CA GLN A 30 3.23 -12.66 2.36
C GLN A 30 4.56 -11.93 2.27
N TRP A 31 5.14 -11.85 1.08
CA TRP A 31 6.47 -11.25 0.89
C TRP A 31 6.56 -9.77 1.33
N PRO A 32 5.61 -8.87 0.97
CA PRO A 32 5.61 -7.49 1.50
C PRO A 32 5.40 -7.42 3.02
N LEU A 33 4.61 -8.33 3.61
CA LEU A 33 4.42 -8.39 5.05
C LEU A 33 5.71 -8.76 5.78
N ASP A 34 6.44 -9.74 5.29
CA ASP A 34 7.73 -10.16 5.84
C ASP A 34 8.74 -9.00 5.76
N LEU A 35 8.85 -8.38 4.58
CA LEU A 35 9.70 -7.21 4.39
C LEU A 35 9.31 -6.06 5.32
N ALA A 36 8.02 -5.75 5.44
CA ALA A 36 7.54 -4.68 6.31
C ALA A 36 7.96 -4.90 7.77
N GLY A 37 7.85 -6.13 8.28
CA GLY A 37 8.31 -6.47 9.63
C GLY A 37 9.81 -6.27 9.83
N GLU A 38 10.62 -6.58 8.81
CA GLU A 38 12.07 -6.34 8.85
C GLU A 38 12.40 -4.84 8.84
N LEU A 39 11.66 -4.03 8.11
CA LEU A 39 11.92 -2.59 7.97
C LEU A 39 11.52 -1.75 9.18
N VAL A 40 10.64 -2.25 10.07
CA VAL A 40 10.24 -1.52 11.28
C VAL A 40 11.42 -1.42 12.25
N ALA A 41 11.67 -0.24 12.79
CA ALA A 41 12.64 -0.01 13.86
C ALA A 41 12.21 -0.66 15.18
N PHE A 42 13.15 -0.77 16.13
CA PHE A 42 12.82 -1.16 17.50
C PHE A 42 11.81 -0.18 18.11
N GLY A 43 10.72 -0.71 18.69
CA GLY A 43 9.62 0.08 19.23
C GLY A 43 8.79 0.83 18.17
N GLY A 44 9.03 0.56 16.89
CA GLY A 44 8.31 1.18 15.79
C GLY A 44 6.92 0.60 15.55
N ARG A 45 6.20 1.17 14.57
CA ARG A 45 4.83 0.77 14.22
C ARG A 45 4.74 0.21 12.80
N LEU A 46 4.13 -0.97 12.68
CA LEU A 46 3.68 -1.55 11.41
C LEU A 46 2.18 -1.33 11.24
N VAL A 47 1.78 -0.66 10.16
CA VAL A 47 0.38 -0.47 9.79
C VAL A 47 0.06 -1.40 8.63
N ILE A 48 -0.89 -2.31 8.83
CA ILE A 48 -1.35 -3.25 7.80
C ILE A 48 -2.57 -2.64 7.12
N ALA A 49 -2.35 -2.02 5.95
CA ALA A 49 -3.38 -1.45 5.09
C ALA A 49 -3.73 -2.35 3.90
N GLY A 50 -2.85 -3.28 3.54
CA GLY A 50 -3.08 -4.27 2.50
C GLY A 50 -4.17 -5.27 2.88
N TYR A 51 -5.02 -5.65 1.93
CA TYR A 51 -6.10 -6.62 2.17
C TYR A 51 -5.63 -8.05 1.87
N HIS A 52 -5.40 -8.82 2.92
CA HIS A 52 -4.89 -10.19 2.85
C HIS A 52 -6.03 -11.20 2.61
N GLN A 53 -6.60 -11.18 1.40
CA GLN A 53 -7.82 -11.95 1.08
C GLN A 53 -7.58 -13.38 0.58
N ASP A 54 -6.33 -13.75 0.30
CA ASP A 54 -5.98 -15.04 -0.31
C ASP A 54 -5.48 -16.09 0.70
N GLY A 55 -5.72 -15.87 1.99
CA GLY A 55 -5.48 -16.85 3.06
C GLY A 55 -4.68 -16.31 4.25
N PRO A 56 -4.39 -17.20 5.21
CA PRO A 56 -3.58 -16.86 6.39
C PRO A 56 -2.17 -16.41 6.03
N ARG A 57 -1.56 -15.61 6.92
CA ARG A 57 -0.17 -15.17 6.82
C ARG A 57 0.66 -15.73 7.97
N GLN A 58 1.92 -15.99 7.68
CA GLN A 58 2.91 -16.28 8.70
C GLN A 58 3.62 -14.98 9.09
N VAL A 59 3.94 -14.85 10.37
CA VAL A 59 4.73 -13.72 10.88
C VAL A 59 5.82 -14.23 11.80
N SER A 60 6.98 -13.58 11.79
CA SER A 60 8.06 -13.87 12.72
C SER A 60 7.77 -13.26 14.08
N MET A 61 6.93 -13.92 14.89
CA MET A 61 6.59 -13.43 16.23
C MET A 61 7.81 -13.24 17.13
N GLN A 62 8.83 -14.07 16.97
CA GLN A 62 10.08 -13.92 17.70
C GLN A 62 10.74 -12.57 17.41
N MET A 63 10.87 -12.21 16.13
CA MET A 63 11.47 -10.97 15.70
C MET A 63 10.58 -9.78 16.08
N TRP A 64 9.26 -9.89 15.92
CA TRP A 64 8.32 -8.83 16.28
C TRP A 64 8.35 -8.54 17.79
N ASN A 65 8.37 -9.58 18.63
CA ASN A 65 8.52 -9.44 20.09
C ASN A 65 9.89 -8.86 20.47
N TRP A 66 10.96 -9.34 19.83
CA TRP A 66 12.30 -8.84 20.05
C TRP A 66 12.41 -7.34 19.75
N LYS A 67 11.85 -6.90 18.65
CA LYS A 67 11.82 -5.47 18.27
C LYS A 67 10.80 -4.66 19.06
N GLY A 68 9.83 -5.29 19.73
CA GLY A 68 8.75 -4.59 20.46
C GLY A 68 7.88 -3.76 19.51
N ILE A 69 7.59 -4.26 18.31
CA ILE A 69 6.82 -3.50 17.32
C ILE A 69 5.34 -3.43 17.68
N ASP A 70 4.75 -2.25 17.48
CA ASP A 70 3.31 -2.03 17.56
C ASP A 70 2.68 -2.31 16.19
N VAL A 71 1.68 -3.20 16.14
CA VAL A 71 1.03 -3.61 14.89
C VAL A 71 -0.41 -3.15 14.89
N ALA A 72 -0.80 -2.35 13.89
CA ALA A 72 -2.14 -1.83 13.73
C ALA A 72 -2.75 -2.28 12.40
N ASN A 73 -3.97 -2.82 12.43
CA ASN A 73 -4.78 -3.00 11.24
C ASN A 73 -5.46 -1.69 10.86
N ALA A 74 -5.28 -1.25 9.60
CA ALA A 74 -5.89 -0.03 9.08
C ALA A 74 -7.21 -0.29 8.32
N HIS A 75 -7.84 -1.45 8.53
CA HIS A 75 -9.10 -1.78 7.89
C HIS A 75 -10.28 -1.16 8.66
N GLU A 76 -10.83 -0.07 8.12
CA GLU A 76 -12.02 0.56 8.66
C GLU A 76 -13.29 -0.17 8.19
N ARG A 77 -14.18 -0.50 9.12
CA ARG A 77 -15.44 -1.21 8.86
C ARG A 77 -16.69 -0.35 9.11
N ASP A 78 -16.54 0.81 9.73
CA ASP A 78 -17.65 1.74 9.93
C ASP A 78 -17.92 2.53 8.63
N PRO A 79 -19.08 2.31 7.97
CA PRO A 79 -19.42 3.05 6.74
C PRO A 79 -19.47 4.57 6.95
N ALA A 80 -19.78 5.03 8.15
CA ALA A 80 -19.83 6.46 8.43
C ALA A 80 -18.42 7.08 8.42
N VAL A 81 -17.41 6.35 8.93
CA VAL A 81 -16.01 6.76 8.87
C VAL A 81 -15.51 6.75 7.43
N GLN A 82 -15.82 5.69 6.68
CA GLN A 82 -15.45 5.59 5.26
C GLN A 82 -16.04 6.75 4.44
N MET A 83 -17.32 7.06 4.66
CA MET A 83 -17.99 8.16 3.96
C MET A 83 -17.45 9.53 4.33
N ARG A 84 -17.05 9.76 5.58
CA ARG A 84 -16.36 11.00 5.96
C ARG A 84 -15.03 11.13 5.22
N GLY A 85 -14.21 10.08 5.26
CA GLY A 85 -12.91 10.08 4.57
C GLY A 85 -13.04 10.32 3.06
N LEU A 86 -14.06 9.73 2.42
CA LEU A 86 -14.33 9.96 1.00
C LEU A 86 -14.71 11.43 0.72
N ARG A 87 -15.57 12.04 1.53
CA ARG A 87 -15.94 13.45 1.39
C ARG A 87 -14.75 14.38 1.57
N GLU A 88 -13.96 14.16 2.61
CA GLU A 88 -12.73 14.93 2.84
C GLU A 88 -11.75 14.79 1.67
N ALA A 89 -11.58 13.59 1.10
CA ALA A 89 -10.73 13.39 -0.07
C ALA A 89 -11.24 14.17 -1.30
N ILE A 90 -12.56 14.21 -1.54
CA ILE A 90 -13.18 14.98 -2.62
C ILE A 90 -12.93 16.49 -2.41
N GLU A 91 -13.11 16.98 -1.19
CA GLU A 91 -12.83 18.38 -0.86
C GLU A 91 -11.35 18.72 -1.09
N TRP A 92 -10.43 17.84 -0.69
CA TRP A 92 -8.99 18.06 -0.90
C TRP A 92 -8.60 18.08 -2.37
N VAL A 93 -9.28 17.29 -3.20
CA VAL A 93 -9.08 17.36 -4.67
C VAL A 93 -9.64 18.68 -5.22
N ALA A 94 -10.84 19.09 -4.78
CA ALA A 94 -11.46 20.33 -5.23
C ALA A 94 -10.64 21.57 -4.84
N ASP A 95 -10.02 21.56 -3.66
CA ASP A 95 -9.17 22.64 -3.14
C ASP A 95 -7.72 22.59 -3.68
N GLY A 96 -7.37 21.59 -4.47
CA GLY A 96 -6.01 21.39 -4.99
C GLY A 96 -4.99 20.90 -3.94
N ARG A 97 -5.43 20.46 -2.76
CA ARG A 97 -4.57 19.88 -1.71
C ARG A 97 -4.15 18.45 -2.03
N LEU A 98 -4.92 17.76 -2.85
CA LEU A 98 -4.64 16.41 -3.35
C LEU A 98 -4.80 16.41 -4.87
N ASP A 99 -3.75 16.01 -5.58
CA ASP A 99 -3.78 15.80 -7.02
C ASP A 99 -3.69 14.30 -7.35
N PRO A 100 -4.80 13.65 -7.75
CA PRO A 100 -4.79 12.24 -8.12
C PRO A 100 -4.37 11.99 -9.59
N THR A 101 -4.20 13.05 -10.40
CA THR A 101 -3.95 12.93 -11.85
C THR A 101 -2.71 12.12 -12.21
N PRO A 102 -1.60 12.14 -11.44
CA PRO A 102 -0.44 11.28 -11.73
C PRO A 102 -0.73 9.78 -11.68
N LEU A 103 -1.84 9.38 -11.04
CA LEU A 103 -2.27 7.97 -11.00
C LEU A 103 -3.02 7.53 -12.27
N TYR A 104 -3.54 8.48 -13.07
CA TYR A 104 -4.40 8.20 -14.23
C TYR A 104 -3.56 7.89 -15.47
N SER A 105 -2.92 6.74 -15.46
CA SER A 105 -1.97 6.36 -16.51
C SER A 105 -2.65 5.92 -17.82
N HIS A 106 -3.87 5.36 -17.74
CA HIS A 106 -4.60 4.81 -18.90
C HIS A 106 -6.07 5.21 -18.86
N LEU A 107 -6.57 5.73 -19.99
CA LEU A 107 -7.96 6.14 -20.13
C LEU A 107 -8.65 5.26 -21.18
N TYR A 108 -9.83 4.76 -20.85
CA TYR A 108 -10.64 3.92 -21.72
C TYR A 108 -12.07 4.46 -21.79
N PRO A 109 -12.71 4.47 -22.94
CA PRO A 109 -14.15 4.67 -23.03
C PRO A 109 -14.89 3.42 -22.48
N LEU A 110 -16.15 3.57 -22.10
CA LEU A 110 -16.93 2.49 -21.49
C LEU A 110 -17.02 1.24 -22.40
N GLU A 111 -17.09 1.44 -23.72
CA GLU A 111 -17.14 0.35 -24.71
C GLU A 111 -15.88 -0.53 -24.68
N ARG A 112 -14.77 0.00 -24.15
CA ARG A 112 -13.50 -0.71 -24.03
C ARG A 112 -13.20 -1.15 -22.59
N LEU A 113 -14.23 -1.31 -21.74
CA LEU A 113 -14.09 -1.77 -20.36
C LEU A 113 -13.31 -3.08 -20.26
N GLY A 114 -13.52 -4.03 -21.18
CA GLY A 114 -12.79 -5.31 -21.21
C GLY A 114 -11.27 -5.12 -21.35
N GLU A 115 -10.83 -4.14 -22.15
CA GLU A 115 -9.42 -3.82 -22.31
C GLU A 115 -8.85 -3.18 -21.03
N ALA A 116 -9.60 -2.29 -20.38
CA ALA A 116 -9.20 -1.69 -19.10
C ALA A 116 -8.99 -2.77 -18.01
N LEU A 117 -9.88 -3.75 -17.92
CA LEU A 117 -9.77 -4.87 -17.00
C LEU A 117 -8.56 -5.76 -17.31
N ASN A 118 -8.31 -6.04 -18.61
CA ASN A 118 -7.14 -6.80 -19.03
C ASN A 118 -5.84 -6.04 -18.71
N ALA A 119 -5.76 -4.74 -18.97
CA ALA A 119 -4.60 -3.92 -18.62
C ALA A 119 -4.35 -3.89 -17.10
N THR A 120 -5.42 -3.85 -16.29
CA THR A 120 -5.31 -3.94 -14.83
C THR A 120 -4.76 -5.28 -14.36
N ARG A 121 -5.15 -6.39 -15.01
CA ARG A 121 -4.65 -7.74 -14.73
C ARG A 121 -3.19 -7.90 -15.17
N ASP A 122 -2.88 -7.47 -16.39
CA ASP A 122 -1.60 -7.75 -17.05
C ASP A 122 -0.51 -6.77 -16.63
N ASN A 123 -0.89 -5.64 -16.02
CA ASN A 123 0.00 -4.62 -15.43
C ASN A 123 1.19 -4.26 -16.35
N PRO A 124 0.95 -3.76 -17.59
CA PRO A 124 2.02 -3.46 -18.52
C PRO A 124 2.93 -2.35 -18.00
N GLN A 125 4.11 -2.22 -18.58
CA GLN A 125 5.07 -1.19 -18.17
C GLN A 125 4.42 0.21 -18.23
N GLY A 126 4.55 0.97 -17.14
CA GLY A 126 3.96 2.30 -16.98
C GLY A 126 2.48 2.31 -16.57
N PHE A 127 1.88 1.14 -16.35
CA PHE A 127 0.52 1.06 -15.84
C PHE A 127 0.51 1.39 -14.33
N VAL A 128 -0.34 2.33 -13.93
CA VAL A 128 -0.63 2.64 -12.52
C VAL A 128 -2.11 2.39 -12.27
N LYS A 129 -2.98 3.05 -13.04
CA LYS A 129 -4.44 2.90 -12.91
C LYS A 129 -5.13 3.16 -14.24
N ALA A 130 -6.14 2.35 -14.53
CA ALA A 130 -7.08 2.58 -15.61
C ALA A 130 -8.28 3.40 -15.11
N LEU A 131 -8.68 4.41 -15.88
CA LEU A 131 -9.94 5.12 -15.72
C LEU A 131 -10.86 4.77 -16.88
N VAL A 132 -12.11 4.52 -16.56
CA VAL A 132 -13.17 4.34 -17.56
C VAL A 132 -14.00 5.60 -17.61
N MET A 133 -14.02 6.24 -18.79
CA MET A 133 -14.79 7.46 -19.04
C MET A 133 -16.22 7.08 -19.36
N LEU A 134 -17.16 7.67 -18.64
CA LEU A 134 -18.60 7.43 -18.82
C LEU A 134 -19.27 8.38 -19.83
N SER A 135 -18.46 8.98 -20.75
CA SER A 135 -18.84 10.02 -21.72
C SER A 135 -19.12 11.37 -21.13
#